data_d7c060e798eb2c5b5659fc1016ddc214
#
_entry.id   d7c060e798eb2c5b5659fc1016ddc214
#
_cell.length_a   1.000
_cell.length_b   1.000
_cell.length_c   1.000
_cell.angle_alpha   90.00
_cell.angle_beta   90.00
_cell.angle_gamma   90.00
#
_symmetry.space_group_name_H-M   'P 1'
#
loop_
_entity.id
_entity.type
_entity.pdbx_description
1 polymer ?
#
loop_
_entity_poly.entity_id
_entity_poly.type
_entity_poly.pdbx_seq_one_letter_code
_entity_poly.pdbx_strand_id
1 'polypeptide(L)'
;MKNSNIDLIVPFWKPIDWSSFDVVKKVKNQIKPNKVGHAGSLDPFAEGVLVLCTGRKTKESDKLMLLQKEYEGTIKLGIETNTLDPTGTICKDLDVPKLNSEKINNIL
;
A
#
# COMPACT_ATOMS: atom_id res chain seq x y z
N MET A 1 18.96 25.68 5.02
CA MET A 1 19.42 24.29 5.03
C MET A 1 19.42 23.70 3.65
N LYS A 2 20.54 23.21 3.23
CA LYS A 2 20.62 22.61 1.92
C LYS A 2 20.07 21.21 1.89
N ASN A 3 19.37 20.91 0.81
CA ASN A 3 19.04 19.56 0.48
C ASN A 3 20.32 18.85 0.08
N SER A 4 20.78 18.00 0.90
CA SER A 4 21.97 17.27 0.58
C SER A 4 21.67 16.10 -0.34
N ASN A 5 22.72 15.50 -0.82
CA ASN A 5 22.67 14.30 -1.64
C ASN A 5 22.25 13.11 -0.77
N ILE A 6 20.98 13.08 -0.39
CA ILE A 6 20.41 11.98 0.38
C ILE A 6 19.91 10.95 -0.61
N ASP A 7 20.74 9.95 -0.88
CA ASP A 7 20.47 8.90 -1.87
C ASP A 7 20.21 7.58 -1.13
N LEU A 8 18.98 7.34 -0.75
CA LEU A 8 18.59 6.20 0.07
C LEU A 8 17.48 5.37 -0.56
N ILE A 9 17.47 4.09 -0.25
CA ILE A 9 16.34 3.19 -0.43
C ILE A 9 15.96 2.75 0.97
N VAL A 10 14.76 3.11 1.42
CA VAL A 10 14.36 2.90 2.81
C VAL A 10 12.95 2.34 2.87
N PRO A 11 12.74 1.24 3.61
CA PRO A 11 11.40 0.76 3.90
C PRO A 11 10.79 1.59 5.04
N PHE A 12 9.55 2.02 4.83
CA PHE A 12 8.75 2.67 5.86
C PHE A 12 7.47 1.89 6.11
N TRP A 13 6.97 1.93 7.32
CA TRP A 13 5.66 1.39 7.61
C TRP A 13 4.59 2.46 7.36
N LYS A 14 3.75 2.24 6.35
CA LYS A 14 2.63 3.13 6.10
C LYS A 14 1.50 2.78 7.07
N PRO A 15 1.05 3.74 7.90
CA PRO A 15 -0.08 3.52 8.79
C PRO A 15 -1.41 3.39 8.03
N ILE A 16 -2.40 2.84 8.70
CA ILE A 16 -3.79 2.85 8.23
C ILE A 16 -4.25 4.31 8.11
N ASP A 17 -5.07 4.57 7.09
CA ASP A 17 -5.67 5.87 6.78
C ASP A 17 -4.70 6.94 6.26
N TRP A 18 -3.44 6.57 6.07
CA TRP A 18 -2.50 7.40 5.33
C TRP A 18 -2.44 6.97 3.88
N SER A 19 -2.41 7.92 2.96
CA SER A 19 -2.05 7.61 1.59
C SER A 19 -0.54 7.36 1.47
N SER A 20 -0.13 6.68 0.41
CA SER A 20 1.31 6.54 0.12
C SER A 20 1.96 7.90 -0.10
N PHE A 21 1.23 8.85 -0.70
CA PHE A 21 1.69 10.21 -0.88
C PHE A 21 1.91 10.94 0.45
N ASP A 22 1.07 10.70 1.46
CA ASP A 22 1.24 11.30 2.79
C ASP A 22 2.59 10.92 3.40
N VAL A 23 3.00 9.66 3.23
CA VAL A 23 4.31 9.19 3.69
C VAL A 23 5.44 9.90 2.95
N VAL A 24 5.33 9.99 1.63
CA VAL A 24 6.31 10.72 0.80
C VAL A 24 6.44 12.16 1.25
N LYS A 25 5.31 12.83 1.45
CA LYS A 25 5.26 14.21 1.91
C LYS A 25 5.90 14.40 3.29
N LYS A 26 5.62 13.49 4.20
CA LYS A 26 6.20 13.52 5.55
C LYS A 26 7.73 13.42 5.49
N VAL A 27 8.24 12.47 4.74
CA VAL A 27 9.69 12.28 4.57
C VAL A 27 10.31 13.49 3.91
N LYS A 28 9.69 13.99 2.86
CA LYS A 28 10.18 15.18 2.15
C LYS A 28 10.29 16.41 3.06
N ASN A 29 9.32 16.58 3.95
CA ASN A 29 9.31 17.72 4.87
C ASN A 29 10.33 17.58 6.00
N GLN A 30 10.62 16.35 6.44
CA GLN A 30 11.50 16.12 7.58
C GLN A 30 12.97 16.04 7.21
N ILE A 31 13.31 15.31 6.17
CA ILE A 31 14.72 15.12 5.79
C ILE A 31 15.14 15.91 4.54
N LYS A 32 14.19 16.53 3.87
CA LYS A 32 14.41 17.45 2.74
C LYS A 32 15.39 16.94 1.68
N PRO A 33 15.19 15.74 1.14
CA PRO A 33 15.99 15.29 0.01
C PRO A 33 15.60 16.05 -1.27
N ASN A 34 16.44 16.00 -2.29
CA ASN A 34 16.16 16.62 -3.58
C ASN A 34 14.93 15.99 -4.25
N LYS A 35 14.83 14.68 -4.17
CA LYS A 35 13.71 13.91 -4.74
C LYS A 35 13.28 12.84 -3.77
N VAL A 36 11.99 12.54 -3.76
CA VAL A 36 11.44 11.37 -3.08
C VAL A 36 10.43 10.71 -4.01
N GLY A 37 10.52 9.41 -4.12
CA GLY A 37 9.56 8.59 -4.81
C GLY A 37 9.28 7.33 -4.03
N HIS A 38 8.22 6.61 -4.39
CA HIS A 38 7.93 5.32 -3.78
C HIS A 38 7.94 4.22 -4.83
N ALA A 39 8.27 3.02 -4.39
CA ALA A 39 8.28 1.82 -5.22
C ALA A 39 7.05 0.98 -4.92
N GLY A 40 5.94 1.33 -5.53
CA GLY A 40 4.64 0.75 -5.26
C GLY A 40 3.81 1.63 -4.35
N SER A 41 2.56 1.29 -4.18
CA SER A 41 1.66 2.02 -3.29
C SER A 41 0.79 1.06 -2.50
N LEU A 42 0.24 1.55 -1.40
CA LEU A 42 -0.74 0.87 -0.59
C LEU A 42 -1.99 1.75 -0.50
N ASP A 43 -3.15 1.11 -0.55
CA ASP A 43 -4.42 1.82 -0.35
C ASP A 43 -4.47 2.46 1.05
N PRO A 44 -5.21 3.56 1.23
CA PRO A 44 -5.30 4.22 2.53
C PRO A 44 -5.73 3.31 3.68
N PHE A 45 -6.67 2.39 3.44
CA PHE A 45 -7.12 1.46 4.46
C PHE A 45 -6.13 0.33 4.78
N ALA A 46 -5.09 0.18 3.95
CA ALA A 46 -4.04 -0.81 4.15
C ALA A 46 -2.89 -0.23 4.97
N GLU A 47 -2.20 -1.09 5.69
CA GLU A 47 -0.94 -0.76 6.32
C GLU A 47 0.14 -1.74 5.90
N GLY A 48 1.38 -1.32 5.99
CA GLY A 48 2.49 -2.20 5.64
C GLY A 48 3.70 -1.45 5.12
N VAL A 49 4.61 -2.22 4.57
CA VAL A 49 5.88 -1.70 4.07
C VAL A 49 5.67 -0.93 2.77
N LEU A 50 6.12 0.31 2.78
CA LEU A 50 6.22 1.18 1.61
C LEU A 50 7.68 1.54 1.42
N VAL A 51 8.24 1.15 0.30
CA VAL A 51 9.66 1.44 0.01
C VAL A 51 9.75 2.83 -0.62
N LEU A 52 10.56 3.69 -0.01
CA LEU A 52 10.85 5.01 -0.53
C LEU A 52 12.26 5.07 -1.09
N CYS A 53 12.41 5.84 -2.15
CA CYS A 53 13.68 6.14 -2.76
C CYS A 53 13.91 7.64 -2.71
N THR A 54 15.12 8.05 -2.35
CA THR A 54 15.46 9.47 -2.31
C THR A 54 16.64 9.78 -3.24
N GLY A 55 16.70 11.02 -3.70
CA GLY A 55 17.79 11.51 -4.52
C GLY A 55 17.99 10.68 -5.80
N ARG A 56 19.21 10.27 -6.05
CA ARG A 56 19.55 9.47 -7.24
C ARG A 56 18.97 8.05 -7.19
N LYS A 57 18.61 7.56 -6.01
CA LYS A 57 18.01 6.23 -5.84
C LYS A 57 16.57 6.15 -6.34
N THR A 58 15.93 7.28 -6.65
CA THR A 58 14.61 7.28 -7.30
C THR A 58 14.62 6.54 -8.64
N LYS A 59 15.78 6.43 -9.28
CA LYS A 59 15.96 5.67 -10.52
C LYS A 59 15.76 4.16 -10.32
N GLU A 60 15.89 3.67 -9.09
CA GLU A 60 15.76 2.26 -8.76
C GLU A 60 14.29 1.84 -8.50
N SER A 61 13.36 2.78 -8.46
CA SER A 61 11.99 2.50 -8.08
C SER A 61 11.31 1.48 -9.01
N ASP A 62 11.55 1.56 -10.31
CA ASP A 62 10.96 0.61 -11.27
C ASP A 62 11.43 -0.82 -11.04
N LYS A 63 12.71 -0.99 -10.71
CA LYS A 63 13.26 -2.31 -10.38
C LYS A 63 12.67 -2.86 -9.09
N LEU A 64 12.51 -2.00 -8.09
CA LEU A 64 11.92 -2.38 -6.81
C LEU A 64 10.45 -2.76 -6.94
N MET A 65 9.72 -2.11 -7.83
CA MET A 65 8.32 -2.45 -8.13
C MET A 65 8.16 -3.87 -8.69
N LEU A 66 9.18 -4.40 -9.35
CA LEU A 66 9.15 -5.74 -9.93
C LEU A 66 9.46 -6.85 -8.92
N LEU A 67 9.90 -6.50 -7.73
CA LEU A 67 10.17 -7.48 -6.69
C LEU A 67 8.89 -8.15 -6.20
N GLN A 68 9.04 -9.38 -5.73
CA GLN A 68 7.93 -10.13 -5.17
C GLN A 68 7.34 -9.40 -3.97
N LYS A 69 6.01 -9.42 -3.90
CA LYS A 69 5.25 -8.81 -2.81
C LYS A 69 4.36 -9.84 -2.15
N GLU A 70 4.13 -9.67 -0.88
CA GLU A 70 3.22 -10.50 -0.12
C GLU A 70 2.21 -9.62 0.59
N TYR A 71 0.94 -10.00 0.47
CA TYR A 71 -0.17 -9.28 1.09
C TYR A 71 -0.98 -10.24 1.94
N GLU A 72 -1.38 -9.78 3.11
CA GLU A 72 -2.35 -10.46 3.94
C GLU A 72 -3.64 -9.65 3.97
N GLY A 73 -4.75 -10.28 3.66
CA GLY A 73 -6.04 -9.60 3.60
C GLY A 73 -7.12 -10.40 4.29
N THR A 74 -8.08 -9.67 4.87
CA THR A 74 -9.29 -10.25 5.43
C THR A 74 -10.48 -9.86 4.56
N ILE A 75 -11.19 -10.86 4.09
CA ILE A 75 -12.38 -10.66 3.25
C ILE A 75 -13.62 -10.99 4.08
N LYS A 76 -14.51 -10.01 4.22
CA LYS A 76 -15.82 -10.23 4.86
C LYS A 76 -16.82 -10.70 3.83
N LEU A 77 -17.26 -11.94 3.99
CA LEU A 77 -18.23 -12.55 3.09
C LEU A 77 -19.64 -11.99 3.33
N GLY A 78 -20.47 -12.05 2.31
CA GLY A 78 -21.86 -11.60 2.36
C GLY A 78 -22.07 -10.11 2.14
N ILE A 79 -21.03 -9.33 2.16
CA ILE A 79 -21.08 -7.88 2.01
C ILE A 79 -20.43 -7.46 0.71
N GLU A 80 -21.10 -6.63 -0.05
CA GLU A 80 -20.51 -5.96 -1.22
C GLU A 80 -20.66 -4.45 -1.05
N THR A 81 -19.60 -3.72 -1.33
CA THR A 81 -19.62 -2.26 -1.33
C THR A 81 -19.54 -1.72 -2.76
N ASN A 82 -19.98 -0.48 -2.96
CA ASN A 82 -19.93 0.15 -4.27
C ASN A 82 -18.50 0.40 -4.77
N THR A 83 -17.52 0.45 -3.86
CA THR A 83 -16.10 0.61 -4.20
C THR A 83 -15.36 -0.71 -4.29
N LEU A 84 -15.98 -1.82 -3.89
CA LEU A 84 -15.37 -3.15 -3.77
C LEU A 84 -14.25 -3.22 -2.72
N ASP A 85 -14.23 -2.28 -1.81
CA ASP A 85 -13.30 -2.20 -0.68
C ASP A 85 -14.03 -1.69 0.58
N PRO A 86 -13.39 -1.65 1.75
CA PRO A 86 -14.07 -1.27 3.00
C PRO A 86 -14.43 0.21 3.10
N THR A 87 -14.00 1.06 2.17
CA THR A 87 -14.27 2.50 2.23
C THR A 87 -15.62 2.90 1.67
N GLY A 88 -16.24 2.01 0.89
CA GLY A 88 -17.49 2.31 0.22
C GLY A 88 -18.74 2.05 1.03
N THR A 89 -19.88 2.35 0.42
CA THR A 89 -21.21 2.10 0.99
C THR A 89 -21.63 0.68 0.66
N ILE A 90 -22.22 -0.01 1.63
CA ILE A 90 -22.75 -1.36 1.44
C ILE A 90 -23.93 -1.30 0.48
N CYS A 91 -23.84 -2.04 -0.62
CA CYS A 91 -24.89 -2.15 -1.63
C CYS A 91 -25.53 -3.55 -1.67
N LYS A 92 -24.88 -4.56 -1.12
CA LYS A 92 -25.46 -5.90 -0.96
C LYS A 92 -25.05 -6.46 0.40
N ASP A 93 -26.01 -7.10 1.04
CA ASP A 93 -25.81 -7.80 2.30
C ASP A 93 -26.59 -9.12 2.19
N LEU A 94 -25.87 -10.20 1.96
CA LEU A 94 -26.41 -11.51 1.66
C LEU A 94 -25.97 -12.54 2.70
N ASP A 95 -26.81 -13.53 2.92
CA ASP A 95 -26.47 -14.65 3.78
C ASP A 95 -25.27 -15.42 3.22
N VAL A 96 -24.36 -15.78 4.09
CA VAL A 96 -23.18 -16.56 3.72
C VAL A 96 -23.51 -18.04 3.83
N PRO A 97 -23.39 -18.82 2.75
CA PRO A 97 -23.60 -20.27 2.81
C PRO A 97 -22.49 -20.95 3.62
N LYS A 98 -22.73 -22.18 4.00
CA LYS A 98 -21.66 -22.98 4.62
C LYS A 98 -20.53 -23.20 3.60
N LEU A 99 -19.34 -22.80 4.00
CA LEU A 99 -18.14 -22.93 3.19
C LEU A 99 -17.09 -23.78 3.90
N ASN A 100 -16.23 -24.37 3.11
CA ASN A 100 -15.02 -25.04 3.58
C ASN A 100 -13.83 -24.62 2.71
N SER A 101 -12.63 -24.99 3.12
CA SER A 101 -11.41 -24.63 2.40
C SER A 101 -11.40 -25.10 0.94
N GLU A 102 -11.97 -26.26 0.66
CA GLU A 102 -12.04 -26.80 -0.70
C GLU A 102 -12.92 -25.91 -1.61
N LYS A 103 -14.11 -25.56 -1.13
CA LYS A 103 -15.02 -24.68 -1.89
C LYS A 103 -14.39 -23.32 -2.14
N ILE A 104 -13.74 -22.75 -1.15
CA ILE A 104 -13.06 -21.44 -1.27
C ILE A 104 -11.91 -21.54 -2.28
N ASN A 105 -11.07 -22.56 -2.17
CA ASN A 105 -9.95 -22.73 -3.09
C ASN A 105 -10.38 -22.95 -4.53
N ASN A 106 -11.53 -23.59 -4.77
CA ASN A 106 -12.05 -23.81 -6.12
C ASN A 106 -12.56 -22.51 -6.79
N ILE A 107 -12.85 -21.49 -6.00
CA ILE A 107 -13.34 -20.19 -6.49
C ILE A 107 -12.18 -19.24 -6.78
N LEU A 108 -11.09 -19.34 -6.04
CA LEU A 108 -9.93 -18.43 -6.13
C LEU A 108 -9.00 -18.72 -7.31
#